data_6c8dad3ca1ef8a77fd8eaceb40108a3d
#
_entry.id   6c8dad3ca1ef8a77fd8eaceb40108a3d
#
_cell.length_a   1.000
_cell.length_b   1.000
_cell.length_c   1.000
_cell.angle_alpha   90.00
_cell.angle_beta   90.00
_cell.angle_gamma   90.00
#
_symmetry.space_group_name_H-M   'P 1'
#
loop_
_entity.id
_entity.type
_entity.pdbx_description
1 polymer ?
#
loop_
_entity_poly.entity_id
_entity_poly.type
_entity_poly.pdbx_seq_one_letter_code
_entity_poly.pdbx_strand_id
1 'polypeptide(L)'
;MDTFGLPVDASETRVNAGADANEYMCSHQEASEKVNRPENICGWYHSHPGYDCWLSGIDVGTEMLYQKHQEPFCAIVIDPKRTISSGKVAIGCFRTFPESYIQEIEKSGQTAGN
;
A
#
# COMPACT_ATOMS: atom_id res chain seq x y z
N MET A 1 -6.23 -11.18 11.81
CA MET A 1 -6.01 -10.17 10.75
C MET A 1 -7.01 -10.39 9.64
N ASP A 2 -7.66 -9.35 9.20
CA ASP A 2 -8.65 -9.42 8.12
C ASP A 2 -8.26 -8.49 6.97
N THR A 3 -8.88 -8.73 5.82
CA THR A 3 -8.74 -7.87 4.64
C THR A 3 -10.12 -7.44 4.16
N PHE A 4 -10.19 -6.28 3.52
CA PHE A 4 -11.43 -5.79 2.91
C PHE A 4 -11.11 -4.98 1.66
N GLY A 5 -12.02 -5.06 0.68
CA GLY A 5 -11.88 -4.31 -0.57
C GLY A 5 -12.28 -2.85 -0.38
N LEU A 6 -11.59 -1.95 -1.07
CA LEU A 6 -11.91 -0.53 -1.07
C LEU A 6 -12.69 -0.13 -2.33
N PRO A 7 -13.62 0.83 -2.24
CA PRO A 7 -14.26 1.41 -3.41
C PRO A 7 -13.26 2.36 -4.10
N VAL A 8 -12.38 1.81 -4.93
CA VAL A 8 -11.38 2.58 -5.66
C VAL A 8 -11.64 2.51 -7.16
N ASP A 9 -11.30 3.58 -7.84
CA ASP A 9 -11.29 3.62 -9.29
C ASP A 9 -9.93 3.11 -9.77
N ALA A 10 -9.92 1.99 -10.46
CA ALA A 10 -8.68 1.30 -10.83
C ALA A 10 -8.74 0.73 -12.24
N SER A 11 -7.58 0.70 -12.91
CA SER A 11 -7.35 -0.01 -14.16
C SER A 11 -6.18 -0.97 -13.96
N GLU A 12 -5.82 -1.76 -15.00
CA GLU A 12 -4.65 -2.66 -14.92
C GLU A 12 -3.34 -1.93 -14.59
N THR A 13 -3.25 -0.66 -14.91
CA THR A 13 -2.01 0.12 -14.76
C THR A 13 -2.09 1.20 -13.70
N ARG A 14 -3.25 1.41 -13.07
CA ARG A 14 -3.44 2.54 -12.16
C ARG A 14 -4.50 2.25 -11.09
N VAL A 15 -4.18 2.62 -9.86
CA VAL A 15 -5.10 2.63 -8.72
C VAL A 15 -5.14 4.04 -8.14
N ASN A 16 -6.34 4.57 -7.94
CA ASN A 16 -6.55 5.88 -7.33
C ASN A 16 -7.45 5.73 -6.10
N ALA A 17 -6.86 5.87 -4.92
CA ALA A 17 -7.60 5.86 -3.65
C ALA A 17 -8.03 7.30 -3.32
N GLY A 18 -9.30 7.62 -3.58
CA GLY A 18 -9.88 8.94 -3.33
C GLY A 18 -10.52 9.06 -1.94
N ALA A 19 -11.29 10.14 -1.77
CA ALA A 19 -11.98 10.45 -0.51
C ALA A 19 -12.96 9.32 -0.09
N ASP A 20 -13.63 8.69 -1.04
CA ASP A 20 -14.57 7.59 -0.78
C ASP A 20 -13.88 6.39 -0.12
N ALA A 21 -12.64 6.09 -0.54
CA ALA A 21 -11.84 5.02 0.06
C ALA A 21 -11.50 5.34 1.52
N ASN A 22 -11.14 6.58 1.82
CA ASN A 22 -10.85 7.02 3.18
C ASN A 22 -12.08 6.95 4.09
N GLU A 23 -13.23 7.37 3.60
CA GLU A 23 -14.50 7.24 4.34
C GLU A 23 -14.83 5.78 4.62
N TYR A 24 -14.64 4.92 3.64
CA TYR A 24 -14.89 3.49 3.80
C TYR A 24 -13.98 2.85 4.86
N MET A 25 -12.69 3.23 4.88
CA MET A 25 -11.75 2.75 5.91
C MET A 25 -12.18 3.19 7.30
N CYS A 26 -12.59 4.44 7.48
CA CYS A 26 -13.08 4.95 8.77
C CYS A 26 -14.34 4.21 9.21
N SER A 27 -15.30 3.99 8.30
CA SER A 27 -16.53 3.26 8.59
C SER A 27 -16.24 1.81 9.00
N HIS A 28 -15.27 1.16 8.36
CA HIS A 28 -14.88 -0.21 8.69
C HIS A 28 -14.26 -0.28 10.09
N GLN A 29 -13.41 0.66 10.45
CA GLN A 29 -12.82 0.75 11.79
C GLN A 29 -13.89 0.97 12.86
N GLU A 30 -14.83 1.90 12.64
CA GLU A 30 -15.94 2.13 13.56
C GLU A 30 -16.82 0.90 13.73
N ALA A 31 -17.11 0.18 12.65
CA ALA A 31 -17.90 -1.04 12.70
C ALA A 31 -17.19 -2.14 13.51
N SER A 32 -15.87 -2.26 13.40
CA SER A 32 -15.09 -3.25 14.15
C SER A 32 -15.11 -2.94 15.64
N GLU A 33 -15.06 -1.66 16.04
CA GLU A 33 -15.17 -1.23 17.43
C GLU A 33 -16.54 -1.59 18.02
N LYS A 34 -17.62 -1.37 17.27
CA LYS A 34 -19.00 -1.65 17.71
C LYS A 34 -19.25 -3.12 18.01
N VAL A 35 -18.53 -4.03 17.37
CA VAL A 35 -18.65 -5.48 17.60
C VAL A 35 -17.57 -6.01 18.55
N ASN A 36 -16.92 -5.15 19.32
CA ASN A 36 -15.85 -5.48 20.26
C ASN A 36 -14.64 -6.16 19.61
N ARG A 37 -14.33 -5.80 18.36
CA ARG A 37 -13.14 -6.24 17.65
C ARG A 37 -12.37 -5.03 17.15
N PRO A 38 -11.82 -4.18 18.05
CA PRO A 38 -11.10 -2.99 17.63
C PRO A 38 -9.83 -3.40 16.88
N GLU A 39 -9.75 -2.97 15.63
CA GLU A 39 -8.62 -3.26 14.76
C GLU A 39 -8.13 -1.97 14.11
N ASN A 40 -6.82 -1.87 13.93
CA ASN A 40 -6.21 -0.78 13.18
C ASN A 40 -5.79 -1.30 11.81
N ILE A 41 -5.92 -0.46 10.79
CA ILE A 41 -5.43 -0.78 9.46
C ILE A 41 -3.91 -0.72 9.49
N CYS A 42 -3.23 -1.79 9.07
CA CYS A 42 -1.78 -1.90 9.10
C CYS A 42 -1.13 -1.99 7.73
N GLY A 43 -1.90 -1.81 6.67
CA GLY A 43 -1.36 -1.87 5.31
C GLY A 43 -2.44 -1.89 4.24
N TRP A 44 -2.00 -1.92 3.01
CA TRP A 44 -2.86 -2.02 1.84
C TRP A 44 -2.26 -2.98 0.82
N TYR A 45 -3.09 -3.55 0.00
CA TYR A 45 -2.64 -4.45 -1.06
C TYR A 45 -3.30 -4.09 -2.39
N HIS A 46 -2.55 -4.31 -3.46
CA HIS A 46 -3.05 -4.08 -4.81
C HIS A 46 -2.33 -4.99 -5.81
N SER A 47 -2.88 -5.10 -7.00
CA SER A 47 -2.32 -5.97 -8.04
C SER A 47 -1.52 -5.20 -9.07
N HIS A 48 -0.43 -5.82 -9.53
CA HIS A 48 0.35 -5.39 -10.70
C HIS A 48 0.30 -6.50 -11.76
N PRO A 49 -0.80 -6.63 -12.53
CA PRO A 49 -0.94 -7.78 -13.44
C PRO A 49 0.05 -7.72 -14.61
N GLY A 50 1.09 -8.54 -14.52
CA GLY A 50 2.10 -8.72 -15.58
C GLY A 50 3.33 -7.83 -15.50
N TYR A 51 3.43 -6.90 -14.53
CA TYR A 51 4.59 -6.00 -14.43
C TYR A 51 5.34 -6.05 -13.11
N ASP A 52 5.25 -7.21 -12.46
CA ASP A 52 6.07 -7.54 -11.29
C ASP A 52 5.72 -6.78 -10.00
N CYS A 53 6.31 -7.22 -8.92
CA CYS A 53 6.05 -6.70 -7.58
C CYS A 53 7.04 -5.58 -7.24
N TRP A 54 6.59 -4.34 -7.34
CA TRP A 54 7.34 -3.13 -7.00
C TRP A 54 6.36 -2.00 -6.72
N LEU A 55 6.81 -0.89 -6.18
CA LEU A 55 5.97 0.28 -5.96
C LEU A 55 6.22 1.32 -7.05
N SER A 56 5.17 1.73 -7.74
CA SER A 56 5.21 2.89 -8.65
C SER A 56 5.41 4.18 -7.86
N GLY A 57 5.70 5.28 -8.56
CA GLY A 57 5.81 6.59 -7.90
C GLY A 57 4.55 6.98 -7.13
N ILE A 58 3.38 6.67 -7.68
CA ILE A 58 2.08 6.90 -7.02
C ILE A 58 1.95 6.02 -5.78
N ASP A 59 2.32 4.74 -5.88
CA ASP A 59 2.29 3.79 -4.77
C ASP A 59 3.20 4.23 -3.62
N VAL A 60 4.40 4.70 -3.94
CA VAL A 60 5.35 5.22 -2.95
C VAL A 60 4.75 6.42 -2.21
N GLY A 61 4.14 7.36 -2.95
CA GLY A 61 3.49 8.52 -2.35
C GLY A 61 2.34 8.13 -1.43
N THR A 62 1.53 7.15 -1.82
CA THR A 62 0.43 6.64 -1.01
C THR A 62 0.95 5.98 0.27
N GLU A 63 1.95 5.12 0.15
CA GLU A 63 2.54 4.43 1.31
C GLU A 63 3.20 5.42 2.28
N MET A 64 3.95 6.41 1.77
CA MET A 64 4.55 7.45 2.60
C MET A 64 3.52 8.21 3.42
N LEU A 65 2.39 8.55 2.81
CA LEU A 65 1.31 9.26 3.46
C LEU A 65 0.72 8.44 4.62
N TYR A 66 0.36 7.18 4.37
CA TYR A 66 -0.21 6.32 5.40
C TYR A 66 0.81 5.95 6.47
N GLN A 67 2.04 5.65 6.09
CA GLN A 67 3.11 5.30 7.00
C GLN A 67 3.44 6.43 7.97
N LYS A 68 3.31 7.69 7.53
CA LYS A 68 3.50 8.87 8.35
C LYS A 68 2.44 9.00 9.45
N HIS A 69 1.21 8.62 9.16
CA HIS A 69 0.08 8.77 10.07
C HIS A 69 -0.20 7.55 10.93
N GLN A 70 0.23 6.37 10.50
CA GLN A 70 -0.04 5.13 11.22
C GLN A 70 1.12 4.13 11.02
N GLU A 71 1.88 3.89 12.08
CA GLU A 71 2.92 2.88 12.14
C GLU A 71 2.45 1.69 12.98
N PRO A 72 2.71 0.44 12.60
CA PRO A 72 3.31 0.03 11.32
C PRO A 72 2.32 0.08 10.17
N PHE A 73 2.79 0.36 8.97
CA PHE A 73 1.98 0.36 7.76
C PHE A 73 2.82 -0.15 6.58
N CYS A 74 2.29 -1.09 5.80
CA CYS A 74 3.03 -1.66 4.67
C CYS A 74 2.16 -1.75 3.42
N ALA A 75 2.82 -1.80 2.26
CA ALA A 75 2.20 -1.98 0.97
C ALA A 75 2.49 -3.38 0.44
N ILE A 76 1.45 -4.11 0.04
CA ILE A 76 1.57 -5.45 -0.54
C ILE A 76 1.19 -5.37 -2.02
N VAL A 77 2.05 -5.93 -2.85
CA VAL A 77 1.84 -6.00 -4.30
C VAL A 77 1.80 -7.46 -4.74
N ILE A 78 0.82 -7.80 -5.54
CA ILE A 78 0.64 -9.16 -6.06
C ILE A 78 0.58 -9.08 -7.58
N ASP A 79 1.36 -9.92 -8.25
CA ASP A 79 1.26 -10.07 -9.70
C ASP A 79 0.52 -11.37 -10.03
N PRO A 80 -0.78 -11.31 -10.36
CA PRO A 80 -1.57 -12.50 -10.63
C PRO A 80 -1.15 -13.21 -11.91
N LYS A 81 -0.68 -12.50 -12.93
CA LYS A 81 -0.24 -13.12 -14.19
C LYS A 81 1.04 -13.92 -14.01
N ARG A 82 2.02 -13.39 -13.28
CA ARG A 82 3.24 -14.11 -12.94
C ARG A 82 2.99 -15.28 -12.01
N THR A 83 2.05 -15.13 -11.09
CA THR A 83 1.62 -16.23 -10.21
C THR A 83 1.11 -17.41 -11.02
N ILE A 84 0.24 -17.17 -11.99
CA ILE A 84 -0.30 -18.23 -12.85
C ILE A 84 0.80 -18.86 -13.69
N SER A 85 1.66 -18.06 -14.32
CA SER A 85 2.68 -18.57 -15.23
C SER A 85 3.81 -19.33 -14.53
N SER A 86 4.18 -18.95 -13.32
CA SER A 86 5.27 -19.58 -12.57
C SER A 86 4.82 -20.70 -11.64
N GLY A 87 3.55 -20.76 -11.29
CA GLY A 87 3.01 -21.69 -10.29
C GLY A 87 3.36 -21.32 -8.85
N LYS A 88 3.94 -20.15 -8.64
CA LYS A 88 4.27 -19.62 -7.31
C LYS A 88 3.67 -18.22 -7.15
N VAL A 89 3.20 -17.90 -5.94
CA VAL A 89 2.63 -16.58 -5.69
C VAL A 89 3.71 -15.51 -5.86
N ALA A 90 3.51 -14.62 -6.83
CA ALA A 90 4.36 -13.45 -7.02
C ALA A 90 3.82 -12.33 -6.13
N ILE A 91 4.46 -12.12 -4.98
CA ILE A 91 4.03 -11.19 -3.94
C ILE A 91 5.25 -10.46 -3.37
N GLY A 92 5.09 -9.18 -3.08
CA GLY A 92 6.09 -8.38 -2.39
C GLY A 92 5.44 -7.53 -1.31
N CYS A 93 6.18 -7.27 -0.24
CA CYS A 93 5.75 -6.38 0.82
C CYS A 93 6.79 -5.28 0.99
N PHE A 94 6.34 -4.03 1.01
CA PHE A 94 7.22 -2.87 0.91
C PHE A 94 6.86 -1.82 1.95
N ARG A 95 7.90 -1.07 2.34
CA ARG A 95 7.77 0.15 3.12
C ARG A 95 8.64 1.23 2.47
N THR A 96 8.33 2.48 2.72
CA THR A 96 9.15 3.59 2.25
C THR A 96 10.16 3.99 3.33
N PHE A 97 11.26 4.60 2.91
CA PHE A 97 12.20 5.22 3.85
C PHE A 97 11.54 6.41 4.54
N PRO A 98 11.89 6.67 5.82
CA PRO A 98 11.43 7.88 6.50
C PRO A 98 11.85 9.14 5.74
N GLU A 99 11.02 10.17 5.77
CA GLU A 99 11.30 11.43 5.11
C GLU A 99 12.64 12.05 5.55
N SER A 100 12.97 11.92 6.84
CA SER A 100 14.25 12.37 7.38
C SER A 100 15.45 11.69 6.72
N TYR A 101 15.35 10.39 6.44
CA TYR A 101 16.38 9.62 5.77
C TYR A 101 16.56 10.06 4.31
N ILE A 102 15.45 10.31 3.63
CA ILE A 102 15.46 10.80 2.24
C ILE A 102 16.15 12.17 2.17
N GLN A 103 15.85 13.06 3.11
CA GLN A 103 16.49 14.38 3.19
C GLN A 103 17.99 14.28 3.45
N GLU A 104 18.44 13.33 4.27
CA GLU A 104 19.86 13.09 4.50
C GLU A 104 20.58 12.62 3.24
N ILE A 105 19.97 11.71 2.48
CA ILE A 105 20.50 11.21 1.22
C ILE A 105 20.60 12.36 0.20
N GLU A 106 19.58 13.17 0.08
CA GLU A 106 19.58 14.33 -0.82
C GLU A 106 20.67 15.35 -0.47
N LYS A 107 20.86 15.63 0.83
CA LYS A 107 21.92 16.51 1.31
C LYS A 107 23.31 15.99 1.01
N SER A 108 23.51 14.67 1.02
CA SER A 108 24.79 14.02 0.70
C SER A 108 25.05 13.92 -0.80
N GLY A 109 24.11 14.38 -1.65
CA GLY A 109 24.22 14.32 -3.10
C GLY A 109 23.92 12.96 -3.70
N GLN A 110 23.42 12.03 -2.91
CA GLN A 110 22.94 10.73 -3.39
C GLN A 110 21.45 10.81 -3.69
N THR A 111 21.03 10.13 -4.75
CA THR A 111 19.61 9.97 -5.00
C THR A 111 19.07 8.86 -4.08
N ALA A 112 17.88 9.09 -3.48
CA ALA A 112 17.12 8.03 -2.82
C ALA A 112 16.66 7.06 -3.92
N GLY A 113 17.54 6.18 -4.34
CA GLY A 113 17.33 5.35 -5.52
C GLY A 113 16.06 4.53 -5.48
N ASN A 114 15.66 4.09 -6.61
CA ASN A 114 14.45 3.33 -6.87
C ASN A 114 14.38 1.98 -6.17
#